data_5fd850b700f0dcf843d6d5d86dd8145f
#
_entry.id   5fd850b700f0dcf843d6d5d86dd8145f
#
_cell.length_a   1.000
_cell.length_b   1.000
_cell.length_c   1.000
_cell.angle_alpha   90.00
_cell.angle_beta   90.00
_cell.angle_gamma   90.00
#
_symmetry.space_group_name_H-M   'P 1'
#
loop_
_entity.id
_entity.type
_entity.pdbx_description
1 polymer ?
#
loop_
_entity_poly.entity_id
_entity_poly.type
_entity_poly.pdbx_seq_one_letter_code
_entity_poly.pdbx_strand_id
1 'polypeptide(L)'
;MENIEDLRSGMRRIDDSIMELIGERLKIAEKIGVIKAAAGKGVRDVAVERATLERFRVLADMIGLSPEAAEDICRILTEQSISVQASVPRGSSERKNIAIIGGQGQMGRMMQRLLGRSGHEIIVIDPAAKNGRSLRDAAESDIVIVSVPISSVSEVLRDLDKVCRNDALIFDISSLKSPFLHMLKDMATRRRVCSVHPMFGPSVRSMHGRNLIVCDCGSDDAVNMAVELMKDQGADIRVIPVDQHDRYMSYVLGLSHIVNIAFFTVLERSGIPFREICSVASTTFDKMIDTNMSVALEDPHLYYEIQHLNINRDRMLSELGDAIRAVSDAALSDDPEEFGDLMLRGRGYLEE
;
A
#
# COMPACT_ATOMS: atom_id res chain seq x y z
N MET A 1 -18.26 -36.75 33.96
CA MET A 1 -17.74 -36.72 32.59
C MET A 1 -17.89 -35.28 32.09
N GLU A 2 -16.80 -34.66 31.74
CA GLU A 2 -16.88 -33.32 31.11
C GLU A 2 -17.70 -33.40 29.83
N ASN A 3 -18.66 -32.50 29.69
CA ASN A 3 -19.56 -32.43 28.54
C ASN A 3 -18.91 -31.47 27.51
N ILE A 4 -19.12 -31.75 26.23
CA ILE A 4 -18.55 -30.94 25.13
C ILE A 4 -18.98 -29.47 25.20
N GLU A 5 -20.17 -29.18 25.77
CA GLU A 5 -20.65 -27.81 25.96
C GLU A 5 -19.88 -27.09 27.09
N ASP A 6 -19.47 -27.81 28.13
CA ASP A 6 -18.62 -27.24 29.19
C ASP A 6 -17.25 -26.89 28.66
N LEU A 7 -16.66 -27.75 27.82
CA LEU A 7 -15.37 -27.48 27.14
C LEU A 7 -15.48 -26.33 26.18
N ARG A 8 -16.53 -26.25 25.37
CA ARG A 8 -16.79 -25.10 24.48
C ARG A 8 -17.00 -23.80 25.25
N SER A 9 -17.66 -23.86 26.41
CA SER A 9 -17.79 -22.70 27.30
C SER A 9 -16.46 -22.28 27.89
N GLY A 10 -15.59 -23.25 28.23
CA GLY A 10 -14.20 -23.00 28.63
C GLY A 10 -13.41 -22.27 27.54
N MET A 11 -13.48 -22.75 26.30
CA MET A 11 -12.81 -22.11 25.15
C MET A 11 -13.26 -20.66 24.97
N ARG A 12 -14.58 -20.39 24.97
CA ARG A 12 -15.09 -19.00 24.87
C ARG A 12 -14.52 -18.07 25.93
N ARG A 13 -14.43 -18.53 27.18
CA ARG A 13 -13.82 -17.70 28.26
C ARG A 13 -12.33 -17.43 28.03
N ILE A 14 -11.61 -18.39 27.45
CA ILE A 14 -10.20 -18.19 27.08
C ILE A 14 -10.10 -17.18 25.94
N ASP A 15 -10.95 -17.29 24.92
CA ASP A 15 -10.99 -16.34 23.80
C ASP A 15 -11.27 -14.91 24.28
N ASP A 16 -12.23 -14.73 25.18
CA ASP A 16 -12.54 -13.44 25.81
C ASP A 16 -11.29 -12.88 26.54
N SER A 17 -10.60 -13.72 27.32
CA SER A 17 -9.38 -13.32 28.03
C SER A 17 -8.23 -12.96 27.09
N ILE A 18 -8.08 -13.66 25.96
CA ILE A 18 -7.11 -13.31 24.91
C ILE A 18 -7.41 -11.91 24.36
N MET A 19 -8.69 -11.62 24.04
CA MET A 19 -9.09 -10.31 23.53
C MET A 19 -8.87 -9.19 24.56
N GLU A 20 -9.14 -9.44 25.84
CA GLU A 20 -8.83 -8.49 26.93
C GLU A 20 -7.35 -8.18 27.02
N LEU A 21 -6.48 -9.21 27.03
CA LEU A 21 -5.01 -9.06 27.05
C LEU A 21 -4.47 -8.32 25.83
N ILE A 22 -5.05 -8.56 24.64
CA ILE A 22 -4.73 -7.78 23.43
C ILE A 22 -5.10 -6.31 23.64
N GLY A 23 -6.27 -6.02 24.19
CA GLY A 23 -6.69 -4.67 24.52
C GLY A 23 -5.76 -3.96 25.51
N GLU A 24 -5.30 -4.65 26.55
CA GLU A 24 -4.29 -4.13 27.49
C GLU A 24 -2.96 -3.84 26.80
N ARG A 25 -2.50 -4.74 25.94
CA ARG A 25 -1.28 -4.56 25.17
C ARG A 25 -1.34 -3.33 24.25
N LEU A 26 -2.49 -3.06 23.63
CA LEU A 26 -2.70 -1.88 22.79
C LEU A 26 -2.68 -0.58 23.61
N LYS A 27 -3.24 -0.56 24.82
CA LYS A 27 -3.15 0.58 25.75
C LYS A 27 -1.69 0.87 26.16
N ILE A 28 -0.88 -0.16 26.36
CA ILE A 28 0.56 0.01 26.65
C ILE A 28 1.27 0.54 25.39
N ALA A 29 0.94 0.03 24.21
CA ALA A 29 1.49 0.50 22.94
C ALA A 29 1.20 2.00 22.72
N GLU A 30 -0.01 2.46 23.04
CA GLU A 30 -0.38 3.88 22.96
C GLU A 30 0.53 4.74 23.88
N LYS A 31 0.74 4.32 25.14
CA LYS A 31 1.63 5.02 26.07
C LYS A 31 3.06 5.07 25.56
N ILE A 32 3.56 3.97 24.97
CA ILE A 32 4.88 3.94 24.31
C ILE A 32 4.92 4.95 23.16
N GLY A 33 3.84 5.04 22.36
CA GLY A 33 3.69 6.01 21.29
C GLY A 33 3.82 7.45 21.77
N VAL A 34 3.15 7.79 22.88
CA VAL A 34 3.25 9.12 23.52
C VAL A 34 4.69 9.44 23.93
N ILE A 35 5.36 8.51 24.59
CA ILE A 35 6.76 8.70 25.04
C ILE A 35 7.70 8.85 23.84
N LYS A 36 7.55 8.02 22.79
CA LYS A 36 8.35 8.12 21.59
C LYS A 36 8.11 9.42 20.83
N ALA A 37 6.85 9.84 20.72
CA ALA A 37 6.47 11.11 20.10
C ALA A 37 7.13 12.31 20.82
N ALA A 38 7.04 12.35 22.15
CA ALA A 38 7.67 13.40 22.97
C ALA A 38 9.20 13.41 22.84
N ALA A 39 9.82 12.26 22.59
CA ALA A 39 11.27 12.12 22.44
C ALA A 39 11.76 12.27 20.99
N GLY A 40 10.88 12.58 20.02
CA GLY A 40 11.22 12.64 18.58
C GLY A 40 11.69 11.31 17.98
N LYS A 41 11.40 10.17 18.64
CA LYS A 41 11.83 8.83 18.19
C LYS A 41 10.84 8.21 17.21
N GLY A 42 11.37 7.50 16.20
CA GLY A 42 10.57 6.71 15.28
C GLY A 42 9.66 5.69 16.00
N VAL A 43 8.51 5.34 15.40
CA VAL A 43 7.61 4.32 15.97
C VAL A 43 8.29 2.96 15.94
N ARG A 44 8.95 2.64 14.83
CA ARG A 44 9.57 1.33 14.59
C ARG A 44 10.89 1.19 15.33
N ASP A 45 11.11 0.00 15.88
CA ASP A 45 12.37 -0.41 16.45
C ASP A 45 12.62 -1.86 16.03
N VAL A 46 13.42 -2.01 14.97
CA VAL A 46 13.71 -3.31 14.34
C VAL A 46 14.35 -4.28 15.33
N ALA A 47 15.17 -3.79 16.24
CA ALA A 47 15.81 -4.63 17.25
C ALA A 47 14.77 -5.18 18.24
N VAL A 48 13.83 -4.36 18.68
CA VAL A 48 12.73 -4.77 19.58
C VAL A 48 11.78 -5.73 18.86
N GLU A 49 11.45 -5.47 17.60
CA GLU A 49 10.60 -6.35 16.80
C GLU A 49 11.21 -7.75 16.67
N ARG A 50 12.51 -7.82 16.33
CA ARG A 50 13.26 -9.07 16.23
C ARG A 50 13.32 -9.83 17.58
N ALA A 51 13.62 -9.14 18.66
CA ALA A 51 13.64 -9.74 20.01
C ALA A 51 12.26 -10.25 20.42
N THR A 52 11.19 -9.55 20.02
CA THR A 52 9.81 -9.97 20.28
C THR A 52 9.49 -11.25 19.52
N LEU A 53 9.84 -11.34 18.25
CA LEU A 53 9.63 -12.52 17.40
C LEU A 53 10.35 -13.75 18.00
N GLU A 54 11.62 -13.60 18.38
CA GLU A 54 12.40 -14.69 18.98
C GLU A 54 11.76 -15.18 20.28
N ARG A 55 11.29 -14.27 21.13
CA ARG A 55 10.56 -14.64 22.35
C ARG A 55 9.28 -15.42 22.04
N PHE A 56 8.53 -15.06 20.97
CA PHE A 56 7.34 -15.79 20.58
C PHE A 56 7.66 -17.21 20.12
N ARG A 57 8.74 -17.41 19.39
CA ARG A 57 9.21 -18.75 18.97
C ARG A 57 9.51 -19.63 20.19
N VAL A 58 10.25 -19.10 21.16
CA VAL A 58 10.56 -19.86 22.40
C VAL A 58 9.29 -20.22 23.17
N LEU A 59 8.34 -19.29 23.31
CA LEU A 59 7.08 -19.56 24.02
C LEU A 59 6.20 -20.56 23.27
N ALA A 60 6.21 -20.52 21.94
CA ALA A 60 5.47 -21.45 21.10
C ALA A 60 5.93 -22.89 21.30
N ASP A 61 7.23 -23.11 21.31
CA ASP A 61 7.84 -24.43 21.56
C ASP A 61 7.39 -25.01 22.91
N MET A 62 7.31 -24.17 23.96
CA MET A 62 6.87 -24.59 25.31
C MET A 62 5.41 -25.06 25.36
N ILE A 63 4.54 -24.59 24.46
CA ILE A 63 3.11 -24.91 24.46
C ILE A 63 2.69 -25.80 23.28
N GLY A 64 3.65 -26.24 22.46
CA GLY A 64 3.41 -27.07 21.27
C GLY A 64 2.71 -26.34 20.13
N LEU A 65 2.85 -25.01 20.03
CA LEU A 65 2.35 -24.24 18.90
C LEU A 65 3.39 -24.25 17.78
N SER A 66 2.94 -24.35 16.51
CA SER A 66 3.87 -24.32 15.38
C SER A 66 4.60 -22.98 15.27
N PRO A 67 5.88 -22.96 14.83
CA PRO A 67 6.65 -21.73 14.66
C PRO A 67 5.96 -20.72 13.75
N GLU A 68 5.35 -21.19 12.66
CA GLU A 68 4.65 -20.37 11.68
C GLU A 68 3.45 -19.65 12.31
N ALA A 69 2.64 -20.38 13.10
CA ALA A 69 1.49 -19.80 13.80
C ALA A 69 1.94 -18.75 14.84
N ALA A 70 3.04 -19.01 15.54
CA ALA A 70 3.62 -18.07 16.49
C ALA A 70 4.11 -16.78 15.81
N GLU A 71 4.77 -16.92 14.66
CA GLU A 71 5.21 -15.77 13.83
C GLU A 71 4.04 -14.93 13.34
N ASP A 72 2.98 -15.56 12.86
CA ASP A 72 1.78 -14.87 12.38
C ASP A 72 1.09 -14.10 13.51
N ILE A 73 0.92 -14.70 14.67
CA ILE A 73 0.37 -14.03 15.86
C ILE A 73 1.27 -12.85 16.27
N CYS A 74 2.59 -13.06 16.34
CA CYS A 74 3.56 -12.01 16.66
C CYS A 74 3.46 -10.84 15.68
N ARG A 75 3.41 -11.11 14.38
CA ARG A 75 3.31 -10.12 13.32
C ARG A 75 2.02 -9.29 13.47
N ILE A 76 0.87 -9.95 13.63
CA ILE A 76 -0.42 -9.27 13.79
C ILE A 76 -0.39 -8.35 15.02
N LEU A 77 0.04 -8.85 16.16
CA LEU A 77 0.10 -8.08 17.41
C LEU A 77 1.09 -6.91 17.33
N THR A 78 2.21 -7.09 16.66
CA THR A 78 3.22 -6.04 16.45
C THR A 78 2.69 -4.96 15.52
N GLU A 79 2.10 -5.32 14.38
CA GLU A 79 1.48 -4.38 13.44
C GLU A 79 0.38 -3.55 14.10
N GLN A 80 -0.49 -4.16 14.90
CA GLN A 80 -1.53 -3.44 15.63
C GLN A 80 -0.94 -2.46 16.65
N SER A 81 0.11 -2.85 17.40
CA SER A 81 0.78 -1.95 18.35
C SER A 81 1.47 -0.79 17.67
N ILE A 82 2.09 -1.03 16.51
CA ILE A 82 2.71 -0.01 15.67
C ILE A 82 1.64 0.97 15.16
N SER A 83 0.52 0.45 14.68
CA SER A 83 -0.61 1.27 14.21
C SER A 83 -1.15 2.20 15.30
N VAL A 84 -1.27 1.72 16.53
CA VAL A 84 -1.69 2.52 17.68
C VAL A 84 -0.64 3.57 18.04
N GLN A 85 0.64 3.23 18.09
CA GLN A 85 1.73 4.19 18.35
C GLN A 85 1.79 5.27 17.26
N ALA A 86 1.58 4.93 15.99
CA ALA A 86 1.56 5.86 14.87
C ALA A 86 0.36 6.80 14.87
N SER A 87 -0.74 6.42 15.55
CA SER A 87 -1.92 7.27 15.67
C SER A 87 -1.79 8.37 16.76
N VAL A 88 -0.72 8.30 17.57
CA VAL A 88 -0.44 9.32 18.59
C VAL A 88 0.07 10.59 17.90
N PRO A 89 -0.54 11.76 18.14
CA PRO A 89 -0.08 13.02 17.58
C PRO A 89 1.39 13.28 17.96
N ARG A 90 2.22 13.54 16.96
CA ARG A 90 3.63 13.90 17.13
C ARG A 90 3.74 15.41 17.10
N GLY A 91 4.00 16.02 18.24
CA GLY A 91 4.09 17.46 18.39
C GLY A 91 5.33 18.13 17.79
N SER A 92 6.03 17.47 16.85
CA SER A 92 7.30 17.96 16.29
C SER A 92 7.19 18.52 14.86
N SER A 93 6.12 18.25 14.12
CA SER A 93 5.92 18.88 12.81
C SER A 93 5.08 20.15 12.97
N GLU A 94 5.55 21.23 12.36
CA GLU A 94 4.78 22.46 12.24
C GLU A 94 3.42 22.16 11.61
N ARG A 95 2.34 22.64 12.25
CA ARG A 95 0.98 22.47 11.74
C ARG A 95 0.87 23.11 10.36
N LYS A 96 0.46 22.35 9.36
CA LYS A 96 0.30 22.78 7.97
C LYS A 96 -1.15 22.79 7.56
N ASN A 97 -1.50 23.71 6.67
CA ASN A 97 -2.77 23.75 5.97
C ASN A 97 -2.64 22.89 4.71
N ILE A 98 -3.36 21.77 4.64
CA ILE A 98 -3.25 20.79 3.55
C ILE A 98 -4.57 20.73 2.78
N ALA A 99 -4.53 21.15 1.51
CA ALA A 99 -5.67 20.94 0.61
C ALA A 99 -5.58 19.55 -0.05
N ILE A 100 -6.70 18.83 -0.07
CA ILE A 100 -6.81 17.54 -0.75
C ILE A 100 -7.87 17.65 -1.84
N ILE A 101 -7.39 17.64 -3.09
CA ILE A 101 -8.24 17.66 -4.29
C ILE A 101 -8.66 16.22 -4.58
N GLY A 102 -9.98 15.99 -4.75
CA GLY A 102 -10.52 14.64 -4.84
C GLY A 102 -10.62 13.96 -3.47
N GLY A 103 -10.78 14.75 -2.42
CA GLY A 103 -10.78 14.28 -1.02
C GLY A 103 -11.93 13.32 -0.68
N GLN A 104 -13.01 13.26 -1.45
CA GLN A 104 -14.10 12.31 -1.24
C GLN A 104 -13.84 10.92 -1.84
N GLY A 105 -12.81 10.78 -2.68
CA GLY A 105 -12.32 9.48 -3.13
C GLY A 105 -11.74 8.65 -1.97
N GLN A 106 -11.58 7.35 -2.18
CA GLN A 106 -11.10 6.43 -1.13
C GLN A 106 -9.70 6.81 -0.63
N MET A 107 -8.73 7.08 -1.53
CA MET A 107 -7.37 7.51 -1.19
C MET A 107 -7.36 8.90 -0.57
N GLY A 108 -8.16 9.84 -1.07
CA GLY A 108 -8.30 11.17 -0.49
C GLY A 108 -8.80 11.13 0.96
N ARG A 109 -9.80 10.31 1.25
CA ARG A 109 -10.29 10.08 2.63
C ARG A 109 -9.24 9.42 3.52
N MET A 110 -8.44 8.52 2.99
CA MET A 110 -7.32 7.94 3.72
C MET A 110 -6.30 9.03 4.10
N MET A 111 -5.89 9.88 3.16
CA MET A 111 -4.96 10.98 3.41
C MET A 111 -5.52 11.96 4.46
N GLN A 112 -6.81 12.35 4.36
CA GLN A 112 -7.46 13.16 5.38
C GLN A 112 -7.34 12.54 6.77
N ARG A 113 -7.66 11.26 6.88
CA ARG A 113 -7.63 10.55 8.17
C ARG A 113 -6.22 10.49 8.75
N LEU A 114 -5.22 10.18 7.94
CA LEU A 114 -3.84 10.02 8.40
C LEU A 114 -3.22 11.37 8.76
N LEU A 115 -3.26 12.35 7.86
CA LEU A 115 -2.66 13.66 8.06
C LEU A 115 -3.40 14.50 9.11
N GLY A 116 -4.73 14.38 9.16
CA GLY A 116 -5.53 15.06 10.18
C GLY A 116 -5.22 14.56 11.61
N ARG A 117 -4.93 13.27 11.79
CA ARG A 117 -4.48 12.72 13.08
C ARG A 117 -3.14 13.28 13.54
N SER A 118 -2.29 13.67 12.60
CA SER A 118 -0.99 14.32 12.90
C SER A 118 -1.10 15.80 13.24
N GLY A 119 -2.33 16.33 13.32
CA GLY A 119 -2.60 17.71 13.73
C GLY A 119 -2.59 18.74 12.61
N HIS A 120 -2.45 18.33 11.35
CA HIS A 120 -2.58 19.23 10.21
C HIS A 120 -4.03 19.68 10.00
N GLU A 121 -4.22 20.88 9.44
CA GLU A 121 -5.55 21.37 9.07
C GLU A 121 -5.87 20.92 7.64
N ILE A 122 -6.97 20.20 7.47
CA ILE A 122 -7.32 19.58 6.18
C ILE A 122 -8.46 20.36 5.50
N ILE A 123 -8.21 20.79 4.28
CA ILE A 123 -9.18 21.42 3.38
C ILE A 123 -9.54 20.41 2.30
N VAL A 124 -10.79 19.94 2.30
CA VAL A 124 -11.29 19.02 1.28
C VAL A 124 -11.89 19.81 0.12
N ILE A 125 -11.37 19.57 -1.08
CA ILE A 125 -11.85 20.15 -2.34
C ILE A 125 -12.26 19.01 -3.26
N ASP A 126 -13.58 18.84 -3.42
CA ASP A 126 -14.15 17.76 -4.20
C ASP A 126 -15.59 18.13 -4.60
N PRO A 127 -15.99 18.00 -5.86
CA PRO A 127 -17.36 18.25 -6.28
C PRO A 127 -18.40 17.44 -5.49
N ALA A 128 -18.05 16.22 -5.08
CA ALA A 128 -18.94 15.35 -4.29
C ALA A 128 -19.10 15.80 -2.83
N ALA A 129 -18.20 16.65 -2.32
CA ALA A 129 -18.25 17.12 -0.92
C ALA A 129 -19.43 18.07 -0.63
N LYS A 130 -20.04 18.66 -1.67
CA LYS A 130 -21.16 19.62 -1.56
C LYS A 130 -20.91 20.78 -0.56
N ASN A 131 -19.63 21.14 -0.36
CA ASN A 131 -19.20 22.18 0.59
C ASN A 131 -18.95 23.54 -0.08
N GLY A 132 -19.22 23.66 -1.39
CA GLY A 132 -19.06 24.88 -2.19
C GLY A 132 -17.61 25.26 -2.49
N ARG A 133 -16.63 24.44 -2.11
CA ARG A 133 -15.20 24.71 -2.33
C ARG A 133 -14.79 24.42 -3.76
N SER A 134 -13.83 25.21 -4.24
CA SER A 134 -13.22 25.13 -5.56
C SER A 134 -11.68 25.06 -5.45
N LEU A 135 -10.98 24.88 -6.55
CA LEU A 135 -9.51 24.89 -6.56
C LEU A 135 -8.91 26.20 -6.01
N ARG A 136 -9.65 27.33 -6.04
CA ARG A 136 -9.21 28.60 -5.46
C ARG A 136 -9.03 28.54 -3.95
N ASP A 137 -9.75 27.64 -3.28
CA ASP A 137 -9.63 27.44 -1.83
C ASP A 137 -8.32 26.75 -1.42
N ALA A 138 -7.55 26.23 -2.40
CA ALA A 138 -6.20 25.72 -2.19
C ALA A 138 -5.12 26.81 -2.22
N ALA A 139 -5.43 28.05 -2.59
CA ALA A 139 -4.47 29.12 -2.85
C ALA A 139 -3.51 29.37 -1.69
N GLU A 140 -4.01 29.37 -0.45
CA GLU A 140 -3.25 29.64 0.76
C GLU A 140 -2.73 28.39 1.48
N SER A 141 -2.91 27.20 0.88
CA SER A 141 -2.45 25.96 1.48
C SER A 141 -0.92 25.84 1.43
N ASP A 142 -0.33 25.27 2.48
CA ASP A 142 1.09 24.94 2.55
C ASP A 142 1.42 23.74 1.68
N ILE A 143 0.47 22.81 1.61
CA ILE A 143 0.59 21.55 0.86
C ILE A 143 -0.72 21.30 0.09
N VAL A 144 -0.60 20.88 -1.17
CA VAL A 144 -1.73 20.48 -2.01
C VAL A 144 -1.53 19.07 -2.50
N ILE A 145 -2.45 18.18 -2.16
CA ILE A 145 -2.44 16.76 -2.55
C ILE A 145 -3.51 16.53 -3.62
N VAL A 146 -3.09 16.02 -4.78
CA VAL A 146 -3.99 15.67 -5.87
C VAL A 146 -4.33 14.19 -5.81
N SER A 147 -5.58 13.87 -5.51
CA SER A 147 -6.12 12.51 -5.35
C SER A 147 -7.34 12.30 -6.26
N VAL A 148 -7.17 12.53 -7.55
CA VAL A 148 -8.20 12.40 -8.57
C VAL A 148 -7.86 11.23 -9.52
N PRO A 149 -8.80 10.75 -10.38
CA PRO A 149 -8.49 9.77 -11.42
C PRO A 149 -7.27 10.18 -12.25
N ILE A 150 -6.47 9.20 -12.68
CA ILE A 150 -5.19 9.44 -13.40
C ILE A 150 -5.40 10.34 -14.63
N SER A 151 -6.48 10.11 -15.38
CA SER A 151 -6.86 10.88 -16.55
C SER A 151 -7.15 12.36 -16.28
N SER A 152 -7.50 12.72 -15.04
CA SER A 152 -7.84 14.10 -14.63
C SER A 152 -6.67 14.88 -14.04
N VAL A 153 -5.56 14.23 -13.70
CA VAL A 153 -4.44 14.86 -12.97
C VAL A 153 -3.84 16.03 -13.75
N SER A 154 -3.62 15.88 -15.06
CA SER A 154 -3.03 16.94 -15.90
C SER A 154 -3.84 18.25 -15.88
N GLU A 155 -5.17 18.16 -15.91
CA GLU A 155 -6.05 19.32 -15.88
C GLU A 155 -6.00 19.99 -14.50
N VAL A 156 -6.12 19.20 -13.45
CA VAL A 156 -6.06 19.69 -12.07
C VAL A 156 -4.72 20.38 -11.77
N LEU A 157 -3.60 19.78 -12.15
CA LEU A 157 -2.27 20.38 -11.96
C LEU A 157 -2.14 21.73 -12.70
N ARG A 158 -2.65 21.81 -13.95
CA ARG A 158 -2.62 23.05 -14.75
C ARG A 158 -3.42 24.17 -14.08
N ASP A 159 -4.51 23.85 -13.43
CA ASP A 159 -5.33 24.86 -12.74
C ASP A 159 -4.75 25.23 -11.37
N LEU A 160 -4.17 24.28 -10.64
CA LEU A 160 -3.44 24.55 -9.41
C LEU A 160 -2.20 25.43 -9.64
N ASP A 161 -1.53 25.27 -10.79
CA ASP A 161 -0.40 26.12 -11.17
C ASP A 161 -0.75 27.61 -11.26
N LYS A 162 -2.00 27.93 -11.56
CA LYS A 162 -2.50 29.33 -11.65
C LYS A 162 -2.93 29.92 -10.33
N VAL A 163 -3.29 29.09 -9.34
CA VAL A 163 -3.96 29.55 -8.12
C VAL A 163 -3.13 29.39 -6.86
N CYS A 164 -2.27 28.38 -6.77
CA CYS A 164 -1.50 28.12 -5.57
C CYS A 164 -0.34 29.11 -5.41
N ARG A 165 0.03 29.40 -4.17
CA ARG A 165 1.23 30.18 -3.83
C ARG A 165 2.50 29.45 -4.31
N ASN A 166 3.56 30.19 -4.63
CA ASN A 166 4.76 29.64 -5.25
C ASN A 166 5.57 28.70 -4.34
N ASP A 167 5.46 28.85 -3.04
CA ASP A 167 6.17 28.07 -2.03
C ASP A 167 5.36 26.89 -1.48
N ALA A 168 4.11 26.70 -1.95
CA ALA A 168 3.33 25.51 -1.64
C ALA A 168 3.95 24.25 -2.23
N LEU A 169 3.98 23.18 -1.46
CA LEU A 169 4.28 21.85 -1.98
C LEU A 169 3.06 21.29 -2.71
N ILE A 170 3.20 20.89 -3.96
CA ILE A 170 2.14 20.24 -4.75
C ILE A 170 2.60 18.86 -5.15
N PHE A 171 1.79 17.84 -4.88
CA PHE A 171 2.05 16.48 -5.37
C PHE A 171 0.75 15.72 -5.62
N ASP A 172 0.79 14.81 -6.58
CA ASP A 172 -0.24 13.81 -6.82
C ASP A 172 0.08 12.51 -6.07
N ILE A 173 -0.95 11.65 -5.92
CA ILE A 173 -0.81 10.32 -5.32
C ILE A 173 -1.27 9.21 -6.28
N SER A 174 -1.15 9.44 -7.57
CA SER A 174 -1.60 8.52 -8.63
C SER A 174 -0.70 7.30 -8.76
N SER A 175 -1.26 6.21 -9.29
CA SER A 175 -0.53 4.95 -9.50
C SER A 175 0.41 4.99 -10.73
N LEU A 176 0.23 5.93 -11.65
CA LEU A 176 1.08 6.15 -12.82
C LEU A 176 1.44 7.63 -12.95
N LYS A 177 2.57 7.90 -13.63
CA LYS A 177 3.11 9.25 -13.85
C LYS A 177 3.20 9.64 -15.33
N SER A 178 3.33 8.68 -16.23
CA SER A 178 3.49 8.92 -17.67
C SER A 178 2.44 9.87 -18.27
N PRO A 179 1.15 9.80 -17.92
CA PRO A 179 0.12 10.67 -18.55
C PRO A 179 0.32 12.16 -18.29
N PHE A 180 1.02 12.54 -17.22
CA PHE A 180 1.23 13.94 -16.83
C PHE A 180 2.69 14.27 -16.50
N LEU A 181 3.62 13.42 -16.92
CA LEU A 181 5.06 13.54 -16.66
C LEU A 181 5.61 14.91 -17.09
N HIS A 182 5.28 15.38 -18.28
CA HIS A 182 5.73 16.68 -18.79
C HIS A 182 5.25 17.83 -17.91
N MET A 183 4.01 17.77 -17.43
CA MET A 183 3.45 18.78 -16.55
C MET A 183 4.19 18.83 -15.21
N LEU A 184 4.46 17.65 -14.61
CA LEU A 184 5.22 17.58 -13.36
C LEU A 184 6.60 18.20 -13.51
N LYS A 185 7.35 17.82 -14.55
CA LYS A 185 8.70 18.36 -14.81
C LYS A 185 8.71 19.86 -15.10
N ASP A 186 7.76 20.32 -15.91
CA ASP A 186 7.65 21.75 -16.21
C ASP A 186 7.31 22.55 -14.95
N MET A 187 6.35 22.11 -14.14
CA MET A 187 6.02 22.78 -12.88
C MET A 187 7.19 22.76 -11.89
N ALA A 188 7.96 21.67 -11.79
CA ALA A 188 9.08 21.52 -10.89
C ALA A 188 10.23 22.53 -11.16
N THR A 189 10.32 23.10 -12.36
CA THR A 189 11.32 24.15 -12.69
C THR A 189 11.05 25.48 -11.99
N ARG A 190 9.83 25.73 -11.53
CA ARG A 190 9.40 27.03 -10.96
C ARG A 190 8.62 26.91 -9.65
N ARG A 191 8.28 25.71 -9.22
CA ARG A 191 7.48 25.45 -8.02
C ARG A 191 8.01 24.23 -7.28
N ARG A 192 7.61 24.07 -6.01
CA ARG A 192 7.85 22.85 -5.24
C ARG A 192 6.88 21.77 -5.66
N VAL A 193 7.25 20.98 -6.66
CA VAL A 193 6.44 19.89 -7.21
C VAL A 193 7.25 18.60 -7.20
N CYS A 194 6.66 17.57 -6.65
CA CYS A 194 7.08 16.17 -6.78
C CYS A 194 5.86 15.31 -7.06
N SER A 195 6.02 14.00 -7.07
CA SER A 195 4.91 13.07 -7.16
C SER A 195 5.09 11.98 -6.13
N VAL A 196 4.00 11.45 -5.59
CA VAL A 196 4.04 10.42 -4.54
C VAL A 196 3.20 9.24 -4.98
N HIS A 197 3.62 8.03 -4.66
CA HIS A 197 2.83 6.82 -4.90
C HIS A 197 2.81 5.96 -3.64
N PRO A 198 1.71 5.97 -2.88
CA PRO A 198 1.49 5.00 -1.81
C PRO A 198 1.30 3.61 -2.40
N MET A 199 2.19 2.66 -2.07
CA MET A 199 2.14 1.28 -2.57
C MET A 199 1.16 0.43 -1.74
N PHE A 200 0.02 1.01 -1.37
CA PHE A 200 -1.02 0.39 -0.54
C PHE A 200 -2.39 1.03 -0.80
N GLY A 201 -3.42 0.25 -0.60
CA GLY A 201 -4.81 0.69 -0.81
C GLY A 201 -5.38 1.52 0.36
N PRO A 202 -6.60 2.06 0.20
CA PRO A 202 -7.22 3.02 1.12
C PRO A 202 -7.64 2.42 2.47
N SER A 203 -7.67 1.10 2.60
CA SER A 203 -8.08 0.38 3.82
C SER A 203 -7.05 0.46 4.95
N VAL A 204 -5.80 0.89 4.67
CA VAL A 204 -4.75 0.97 5.68
C VAL A 204 -5.08 1.99 6.76
N ARG A 205 -4.79 1.63 8.01
CA ARG A 205 -4.99 2.48 9.19
C ARG A 205 -3.76 3.32 9.55
N SER A 206 -2.60 2.96 9.02
CA SER A 206 -1.30 3.61 9.23
C SER A 206 -0.43 3.36 8.00
N MET A 207 0.44 4.32 7.66
CA MET A 207 1.47 4.13 6.61
C MET A 207 2.70 3.36 7.14
N HIS A 208 2.72 3.03 8.41
CA HIS A 208 3.90 2.44 9.06
C HIS A 208 4.25 1.09 8.45
N GLY A 209 5.54 0.94 8.08
CA GLY A 209 6.04 -0.27 7.42
C GLY A 209 5.45 -0.53 6.03
N ARG A 210 4.82 0.50 5.43
CA ARG A 210 4.28 0.44 4.08
C ARG A 210 5.18 1.19 3.11
N ASN A 211 5.45 0.59 1.97
CA ASN A 211 6.25 1.23 0.93
C ASN A 211 5.53 2.45 0.38
N LEU A 212 6.27 3.54 0.23
CA LEU A 212 5.82 4.76 -0.40
C LEU A 212 6.93 5.28 -1.30
N ILE A 213 6.60 5.59 -2.54
CA ILE A 213 7.54 6.13 -3.51
C ILE A 213 7.35 7.65 -3.57
N VAL A 214 8.45 8.40 -3.42
CA VAL A 214 8.54 9.82 -3.77
C VAL A 214 9.28 9.92 -5.08
N CYS A 215 8.64 10.47 -6.10
CA CYS A 215 9.21 10.66 -7.42
C CYS A 215 9.80 12.06 -7.54
N ASP A 216 11.11 12.14 -7.76
CA ASP A 216 11.79 13.38 -8.04
C ASP A 216 11.44 13.88 -9.45
N CYS A 217 10.85 15.06 -9.51
CA CYS A 217 10.47 15.74 -10.75
C CYS A 217 11.44 16.87 -11.13
N GLY A 218 12.52 17.07 -10.34
CA GLY A 218 13.53 18.12 -10.53
C GLY A 218 13.47 19.24 -9.49
N SER A 219 12.81 19.01 -8.32
CA SER A 219 12.72 19.96 -7.21
C SER A 219 13.13 19.27 -5.89
N ASP A 220 14.40 19.43 -5.50
CA ASP A 220 14.91 18.84 -4.24
C ASP A 220 14.11 19.28 -3.02
N ASP A 221 13.72 20.56 -2.96
CA ASP A 221 12.88 21.08 -1.88
C ASP A 221 11.56 20.33 -1.76
N ALA A 222 10.89 20.07 -2.89
CA ALA A 222 9.63 19.34 -2.90
C ALA A 222 9.81 17.89 -2.44
N VAL A 223 10.87 17.23 -2.90
CA VAL A 223 11.20 15.86 -2.49
C VAL A 223 11.43 15.81 -0.98
N ASN A 224 12.25 16.72 -0.44
CA ASN A 224 12.56 16.77 0.99
C ASN A 224 11.31 17.03 1.83
N MET A 225 10.47 17.99 1.44
CA MET A 225 9.21 18.29 2.14
C MET A 225 8.24 17.10 2.12
N ALA A 226 8.11 16.41 0.98
CA ALA A 226 7.25 15.23 0.86
C ALA A 226 7.78 14.06 1.70
N VAL A 227 9.11 13.84 1.68
CA VAL A 227 9.76 12.81 2.50
C VAL A 227 9.54 13.08 3.99
N GLU A 228 9.72 14.30 4.48
CA GLU A 228 9.48 14.67 5.88
C GLU A 228 8.02 14.41 6.26
N LEU A 229 7.07 14.92 5.46
CA LEU A 229 5.63 14.73 5.71
C LEU A 229 5.26 13.24 5.81
N MET A 230 5.76 12.40 4.90
CA MET A 230 5.42 10.99 4.86
C MET A 230 6.19 10.15 5.87
N LYS A 231 7.43 10.53 6.21
CA LYS A 231 8.23 9.91 7.25
C LYS A 231 7.58 10.09 8.61
N ASP A 232 6.98 11.24 8.89
CA ASP A 232 6.21 11.48 10.11
C ASP A 232 5.01 10.53 10.23
N GLN A 233 4.48 10.04 9.11
CA GLN A 233 3.43 9.01 9.07
C GLN A 233 3.97 7.57 9.20
N GLY A 234 5.31 7.39 9.26
CA GLY A 234 5.97 6.11 9.43
C GLY A 234 6.09 5.26 8.17
N ALA A 235 5.95 5.85 6.98
CA ALA A 235 6.12 5.15 5.72
C ALA A 235 7.58 4.73 5.47
N ASP A 236 7.79 3.60 4.82
CA ASP A 236 9.08 3.18 4.27
C ASP A 236 9.26 3.84 2.89
N ILE A 237 10.07 4.91 2.85
CA ILE A 237 10.14 5.80 1.69
C ILE A 237 11.29 5.41 0.77
N ARG A 238 10.98 5.34 -0.54
CA ARG A 238 11.95 5.26 -1.63
C ARG A 238 11.84 6.50 -2.50
N VAL A 239 12.96 7.17 -2.73
CA VAL A 239 13.05 8.28 -3.70
C VAL A 239 13.60 7.75 -5.01
N ILE A 240 12.91 8.01 -6.12
CA ILE A 240 13.33 7.63 -7.46
C ILE A 240 13.08 8.78 -8.46
N PRO A 241 13.84 8.87 -9.56
CA PRO A 241 13.49 9.77 -10.64
C PRO A 241 12.10 9.43 -11.22
N VAL A 242 11.30 10.45 -11.50
CA VAL A 242 9.92 10.26 -11.99
C VAL A 242 9.86 9.48 -13.31
N ASP A 243 10.88 9.58 -14.15
CA ASP A 243 10.97 8.86 -15.43
C ASP A 243 11.08 7.33 -15.25
N GLN A 244 11.59 6.87 -14.12
CA GLN A 244 11.78 5.44 -13.85
C GLN A 244 10.54 4.79 -13.23
N HIS A 245 9.65 5.60 -12.65
CA HIS A 245 8.51 5.11 -11.88
C HIS A 245 7.65 4.12 -12.68
N ASP A 246 7.15 4.50 -13.85
CA ASP A 246 6.20 3.68 -14.59
C ASP A 246 6.82 2.43 -15.21
N ARG A 247 8.16 2.40 -15.36
CA ARG A 247 8.88 1.19 -15.69
C ARG A 247 8.80 0.16 -14.57
N TYR A 248 8.96 0.57 -13.31
CA TYR A 248 8.75 -0.35 -12.18
C TYR A 248 7.29 -0.76 -12.05
N MET A 249 6.37 0.20 -12.24
CA MET A 249 4.93 -0.06 -12.10
C MET A 249 4.38 -0.97 -13.20
N SER A 250 5.04 -1.08 -14.35
CA SER A 250 4.62 -2.05 -15.37
C SER A 250 4.76 -3.50 -14.88
N TYR A 251 5.73 -3.79 -14.00
CA TYR A 251 5.90 -5.12 -13.40
C TYR A 251 5.17 -5.24 -12.07
N VAL A 252 5.34 -4.27 -11.15
CA VAL A 252 4.77 -4.35 -9.80
C VAL A 252 3.25 -4.29 -9.80
N LEU A 253 2.66 -3.46 -10.65
CA LEU A 253 1.20 -3.35 -10.81
C LEU A 253 0.73 -4.02 -12.10
N GLY A 254 1.29 -3.63 -13.26
CA GLY A 254 0.84 -4.09 -14.56
C GLY A 254 0.85 -5.61 -14.67
N LEU A 255 2.01 -6.23 -14.52
CA LEU A 255 2.17 -7.67 -14.62
C LEU A 255 1.39 -8.41 -13.53
N SER A 256 1.47 -7.97 -12.28
CA SER A 256 0.76 -8.65 -11.19
C SER A 256 -0.75 -8.63 -11.37
N HIS A 257 -1.31 -7.49 -11.79
CA HIS A 257 -2.76 -7.37 -12.02
C HIS A 257 -3.21 -8.23 -13.20
N ILE A 258 -2.51 -8.15 -14.36
CA ILE A 258 -2.95 -8.87 -15.56
C ILE A 258 -2.87 -10.40 -15.37
N VAL A 259 -1.86 -10.90 -14.65
CA VAL A 259 -1.74 -12.33 -14.34
C VAL A 259 -2.89 -12.78 -13.43
N ASN A 260 -3.24 -12.01 -12.41
CA ASN A 260 -4.36 -12.32 -11.53
C ASN A 260 -5.70 -12.28 -12.29
N ILE A 261 -5.92 -11.25 -13.13
CA ILE A 261 -7.12 -11.14 -13.98
C ILE A 261 -7.21 -12.33 -14.95
N ALA A 262 -6.11 -12.70 -15.61
CA ALA A 262 -6.07 -13.84 -16.50
C ALA A 262 -6.38 -15.15 -15.76
N PHE A 263 -5.84 -15.32 -14.55
CA PHE A 263 -6.05 -16.51 -13.73
C PHE A 263 -7.54 -16.71 -13.41
N PHE A 264 -8.21 -15.71 -12.82
CA PHE A 264 -9.65 -15.90 -12.51
C PHE A 264 -10.53 -15.91 -13.76
N THR A 265 -10.10 -15.31 -14.88
CA THR A 265 -10.78 -15.45 -16.17
C THR A 265 -10.75 -16.88 -16.69
N VAL A 266 -9.63 -17.60 -16.51
CA VAL A 266 -9.52 -19.03 -16.87
C VAL A 266 -10.42 -19.86 -15.97
N LEU A 267 -10.43 -19.59 -14.66
CA LEU A 267 -11.32 -20.29 -13.72
C LEU A 267 -12.81 -20.11 -14.07
N GLU A 268 -13.22 -18.89 -14.38
CA GLU A 268 -14.58 -18.56 -14.79
C GLU A 268 -14.97 -19.32 -16.06
N ARG A 269 -14.10 -19.33 -17.06
CA ARG A 269 -14.33 -20.02 -18.34
C ARG A 269 -14.29 -21.54 -18.26
N SER A 270 -13.75 -22.12 -17.18
CA SER A 270 -13.76 -23.57 -16.96
C SER A 270 -15.16 -24.14 -16.82
N GLY A 271 -16.14 -23.31 -16.45
CA GLY A 271 -17.51 -23.71 -16.18
C GLY A 271 -17.69 -24.52 -14.89
N ILE A 272 -16.63 -24.76 -14.11
CA ILE A 272 -16.70 -25.48 -12.83
C ILE A 272 -17.11 -24.45 -11.75
N PRO A 273 -18.13 -24.76 -10.92
CA PRO A 273 -18.50 -23.88 -9.83
C PRO A 273 -17.35 -23.59 -8.87
N PHE A 274 -17.13 -22.32 -8.52
CA PHE A 274 -15.98 -21.90 -7.69
C PHE A 274 -15.89 -22.69 -6.37
N ARG A 275 -17.03 -22.96 -5.70
CA ARG A 275 -17.07 -23.77 -4.48
C ARG A 275 -16.53 -25.19 -4.67
N GLU A 276 -16.77 -25.77 -5.84
CA GLU A 276 -16.30 -27.11 -6.17
C GLU A 276 -14.78 -27.11 -6.33
N ILE A 277 -14.22 -26.11 -7.05
CA ILE A 277 -12.76 -25.93 -7.16
C ILE A 277 -12.13 -25.75 -5.78
N CYS A 278 -12.69 -24.90 -4.93
CA CYS A 278 -12.18 -24.68 -3.57
C CYS A 278 -12.24 -25.93 -2.68
N SER A 279 -13.17 -26.84 -2.92
CA SER A 279 -13.28 -28.08 -2.13
C SER A 279 -12.11 -29.05 -2.34
N VAL A 280 -11.34 -28.88 -3.41
CA VAL A 280 -10.16 -29.70 -3.77
C VAL A 280 -8.88 -28.86 -3.86
N ALA A 281 -8.91 -27.66 -3.27
CA ALA A 281 -7.80 -26.69 -3.36
C ALA A 281 -6.53 -27.21 -2.68
N SER A 282 -5.38 -26.90 -3.28
CA SER A 282 -4.07 -27.04 -2.64
C SER A 282 -3.70 -25.77 -1.86
N THR A 283 -2.74 -25.88 -0.94
CA THR A 283 -2.23 -24.72 -0.19
C THR A 283 -1.68 -23.60 -1.08
N THR A 284 -1.09 -23.95 -2.23
CA THR A 284 -0.62 -22.97 -3.22
C THR A 284 -1.81 -22.30 -3.92
N PHE A 285 -2.85 -23.06 -4.25
CA PHE A 285 -4.06 -22.51 -4.86
C PHE A 285 -4.76 -21.54 -3.91
N ASP A 286 -4.90 -21.88 -2.62
CA ASP A 286 -5.52 -21.01 -1.62
C ASP A 286 -4.80 -19.65 -1.53
N LYS A 287 -3.46 -19.65 -1.47
CA LYS A 287 -2.66 -18.40 -1.48
C LYS A 287 -2.88 -17.58 -2.76
N MET A 288 -3.00 -18.24 -3.90
CA MET A 288 -3.33 -17.54 -5.15
C MET A 288 -4.72 -16.94 -5.12
N ILE A 289 -5.71 -17.65 -4.60
CA ILE A 289 -7.08 -17.14 -4.48
C ILE A 289 -7.15 -15.93 -3.55
N ASP A 290 -6.44 -15.92 -2.42
CA ASP A 290 -6.38 -14.76 -1.53
C ASP A 290 -5.87 -13.51 -2.26
N THR A 291 -4.82 -13.65 -3.07
CA THR A 291 -4.30 -12.56 -3.90
C THR A 291 -5.31 -12.16 -4.99
N ASN A 292 -5.91 -13.13 -5.66
CA ASN A 292 -6.91 -12.90 -6.70
C ASN A 292 -8.15 -12.16 -6.16
N MET A 293 -8.63 -12.52 -4.97
CA MET A 293 -9.75 -11.84 -4.32
C MET A 293 -9.43 -10.37 -4.05
N SER A 294 -8.21 -10.05 -3.64
CA SER A 294 -7.82 -8.65 -3.43
C SER A 294 -7.83 -7.84 -4.73
N VAL A 295 -7.51 -8.46 -5.88
CA VAL A 295 -7.58 -7.82 -7.21
C VAL A 295 -9.02 -7.72 -7.71
N ALA A 296 -9.81 -8.79 -7.57
CA ALA A 296 -11.16 -8.88 -8.11
C ALA A 296 -12.16 -7.93 -7.44
N LEU A 297 -11.89 -7.51 -6.19
CA LEU A 297 -12.75 -6.62 -5.41
C LEU A 297 -12.42 -5.13 -5.58
N GLU A 298 -11.37 -4.81 -6.32
CA GLU A 298 -10.96 -3.43 -6.57
C GLU A 298 -11.76 -2.76 -7.70
N ASP A 299 -11.57 -1.43 -7.88
CA ASP A 299 -12.26 -0.67 -8.93
C ASP A 299 -11.76 -1.05 -10.34
N PRO A 300 -12.62 -1.63 -11.21
CA PRO A 300 -12.22 -2.02 -12.56
C PRO A 300 -11.72 -0.86 -13.42
N HIS A 301 -12.23 0.37 -13.21
CA HIS A 301 -11.80 1.56 -13.96
C HIS A 301 -10.37 1.95 -13.60
N LEU A 302 -10.02 1.93 -12.31
CA LEU A 302 -8.65 2.18 -11.86
C LEU A 302 -7.68 1.14 -12.44
N TYR A 303 -8.05 -0.14 -12.41
CA TYR A 303 -7.23 -1.22 -12.96
C TYR A 303 -7.06 -1.09 -14.47
N TYR A 304 -8.11 -0.68 -15.19
CA TYR A 304 -8.03 -0.37 -16.61
C TYR A 304 -7.07 0.81 -16.86
N GLU A 305 -7.18 1.92 -16.12
CA GLU A 305 -6.26 3.06 -16.28
C GLU A 305 -4.81 2.64 -16.02
N ILE A 306 -4.53 1.85 -14.98
CA ILE A 306 -3.18 1.35 -14.68
C ILE A 306 -2.62 0.51 -15.85
N GLN A 307 -3.43 -0.34 -16.46
CA GLN A 307 -3.00 -1.14 -17.61
C GLN A 307 -2.87 -0.29 -18.88
N HIS A 308 -3.86 0.54 -19.16
CA HIS A 308 -3.99 1.24 -20.44
C HIS A 308 -3.03 2.43 -20.57
N LEU A 309 -2.82 3.17 -19.49
CA LEU A 309 -2.06 4.43 -19.50
C LEU A 309 -0.56 4.26 -19.21
N ASN A 310 -0.09 3.05 -18.85
CA ASN A 310 1.33 2.82 -18.66
C ASN A 310 2.07 2.78 -19.99
N ILE A 311 3.05 3.66 -20.17
CA ILE A 311 3.84 3.75 -21.40
C ILE A 311 4.62 2.46 -21.72
N ASN A 312 4.89 1.62 -20.72
CA ASN A 312 5.64 0.37 -20.86
C ASN A 312 4.73 -0.86 -21.05
N ARG A 313 3.40 -0.68 -21.16
CA ARG A 313 2.41 -1.76 -21.20
C ARG A 313 2.67 -2.75 -22.34
N ASP A 314 2.92 -2.25 -23.56
CA ASP A 314 3.05 -3.09 -24.75
C ASP A 314 4.27 -4.02 -24.63
N ARG A 315 5.37 -3.51 -24.09
CA ARG A 315 6.55 -4.29 -23.79
C ARG A 315 6.26 -5.35 -22.74
N MET A 316 5.69 -5.00 -21.61
CA MET A 316 5.36 -5.93 -20.51
C MET A 316 4.41 -7.03 -20.98
N LEU A 317 3.36 -6.67 -21.75
CA LEU A 317 2.40 -7.65 -22.29
C LEU A 317 3.04 -8.59 -23.30
N SER A 318 3.97 -8.11 -24.14
CA SER A 318 4.75 -8.97 -25.06
C SER A 318 5.62 -9.94 -24.28
N GLU A 319 6.37 -9.45 -23.27
CA GLU A 319 7.23 -10.29 -22.42
C GLU A 319 6.41 -11.37 -21.67
N LEU A 320 5.22 -11.01 -21.15
CA LEU A 320 4.30 -11.97 -20.53
C LEU A 320 3.82 -13.03 -21.54
N GLY A 321 3.42 -12.61 -22.74
CA GLY A 321 2.99 -13.52 -23.80
C GLY A 321 4.08 -14.49 -24.20
N ASP A 322 5.34 -14.02 -24.32
CA ASP A 322 6.50 -14.86 -24.61
C ASP A 322 6.78 -15.86 -23.48
N ALA A 323 6.69 -15.41 -22.22
CA ALA A 323 6.87 -16.28 -21.06
C ALA A 323 5.79 -17.38 -20.99
N ILE A 324 4.52 -17.02 -21.22
CA ILE A 324 3.42 -18.00 -21.25
C ILE A 324 3.65 -19.03 -22.37
N ARG A 325 4.05 -18.60 -23.55
CA ARG A 325 4.38 -19.52 -24.66
C ARG A 325 5.51 -20.45 -24.28
N ALA A 326 6.63 -19.93 -23.78
CA ALA A 326 7.78 -20.74 -23.38
C ALA A 326 7.42 -21.80 -22.33
N VAL A 327 6.63 -21.42 -21.31
CA VAL A 327 6.17 -22.38 -20.28
C VAL A 327 5.21 -23.41 -20.88
N SER A 328 4.32 -23.00 -21.78
CA SER A 328 3.37 -23.91 -22.43
C SER A 328 4.07 -24.90 -23.35
N ASP A 329 5.01 -24.43 -24.17
CA ASP A 329 5.77 -25.28 -25.09
C ASP A 329 6.60 -26.31 -24.33
N ALA A 330 7.30 -25.89 -23.28
CA ALA A 330 8.07 -26.78 -22.41
C ALA A 330 7.18 -27.80 -21.67
N ALA A 331 5.98 -27.40 -21.25
CA ALA A 331 5.03 -28.30 -20.59
C ALA A 331 4.40 -29.34 -21.53
N LEU A 332 4.35 -29.05 -22.84
CA LEU A 332 3.86 -29.95 -23.88
C LEU A 332 4.97 -30.84 -24.49
N SER A 333 6.24 -30.53 -24.19
CA SER A 333 7.39 -31.31 -24.64
C SER A 333 7.50 -32.63 -23.86
N ASP A 334 7.98 -33.67 -24.52
CA ASP A 334 8.32 -34.94 -23.87
C ASP A 334 9.65 -34.83 -23.08
N ASP A 335 10.44 -33.76 -23.29
CA ASP A 335 11.71 -33.52 -22.60
C ASP A 335 11.46 -32.59 -21.36
N PRO A 336 11.69 -33.08 -20.12
CA PRO A 336 11.51 -32.31 -18.92
C PRO A 336 12.61 -31.27 -18.65
N GLU A 337 13.75 -31.31 -19.34
CA GLU A 337 14.91 -30.46 -19.04
C GLU A 337 14.59 -28.98 -19.26
N GLU A 338 13.91 -28.64 -20.37
CA GLU A 338 13.57 -27.26 -20.69
C GLU A 338 12.61 -26.64 -19.65
N PHE A 339 11.62 -27.39 -19.18
CA PHE A 339 10.73 -26.96 -18.10
C PHE A 339 11.48 -26.79 -16.78
N GLY A 340 12.38 -27.72 -16.46
CA GLY A 340 13.24 -27.64 -15.29
C GLY A 340 14.13 -26.40 -15.30
N ASP A 341 14.73 -26.08 -16.44
CA ASP A 341 15.58 -24.91 -16.63
C ASP A 341 14.81 -23.59 -16.43
N LEU A 342 13.57 -23.49 -16.91
CA LEU A 342 12.70 -22.33 -16.65
C LEU A 342 12.48 -22.11 -15.15
N MET A 343 12.19 -23.18 -14.41
CA MET A 343 12.00 -23.12 -12.96
C MET A 343 13.28 -22.74 -12.21
N LEU A 344 14.43 -23.29 -12.59
CA LEU A 344 15.72 -23.02 -11.96
C LEU A 344 16.17 -21.56 -12.17
N ARG A 345 16.00 -21.02 -13.38
CA ARG A 345 16.27 -19.60 -13.66
C ARG A 345 15.37 -18.68 -12.83
N GLY A 346 14.07 -19.00 -12.73
CA GLY A 346 13.14 -18.25 -11.89
C GLY A 346 13.55 -18.27 -10.41
N ARG A 347 13.95 -19.42 -9.89
CA ARG A 347 14.46 -19.55 -8.52
C ARG A 347 15.69 -18.67 -8.30
N GLY A 348 16.69 -18.76 -9.18
CA GLY A 348 17.91 -17.95 -9.07
C GLY A 348 17.62 -16.45 -9.02
N TYR A 349 16.67 -15.97 -9.82
CA TYR A 349 16.26 -14.58 -9.80
C TYR A 349 15.58 -14.16 -8.48
N LEU A 350 14.83 -15.06 -7.85
CA LEU A 350 14.12 -14.75 -6.60
C LEU A 350 15.02 -14.84 -5.35
N GLU A 351 16.20 -15.46 -5.47
CA GLU A 351 17.19 -15.62 -4.39
C GLU A 351 18.26 -14.49 -4.39
N GLU A 352 18.30 -13.62 -5.41
CA GLU A 352 19.13 -12.39 -5.45
C GLU A 352 18.62 -11.32 -4.45
#